data_e9c6f3553b9ff384692c4c3afe796a49
#
_entry.id   e9c6f3553b9ff384692c4c3afe796a49
#
_cell.length_a   1.000
_cell.length_b   1.000
_cell.length_c   1.000
_cell.angle_alpha   90.00
_cell.angle_beta   90.00
_cell.angle_gamma   90.00
#
_symmetry.space_group_name_H-M   'P 1'
#
loop_
_entity.id
_entity.type
_entity.pdbx_description
1 polymer ?
#
loop_
_entity_poly.entity_id
_entity_poly.type
_entity_poly.pdbx_seq_one_letter_code
_entity_poly.pdbx_strand_id
1 'polypeptide(L)'
;MISLRNCTTLALALALASNLSGCANLLEKSRESTPASATTPRPAQALAGVSQALIERRDTIVATGYAVIGVQNHKSAPQQRLLAIRAAKIDAYRGLAEQIYGLHLDANTTVAEMTIMSDSFRTRVEGVVYGANLTSISPINNDTYEVTLSLDSNAVNDLRLLYLSMAGNKRR
;
A
#
# COMPACT_ATOMS: atom_id res chain seq x y z
N MET A 1 52.77 14.49 21.94
CA MET A 1 52.55 15.05 23.27
C MET A 1 51.12 14.68 23.66
N ILE A 2 50.91 13.54 24.33
CA ILE A 2 50.69 13.41 25.78
C ILE A 2 49.26 13.86 26.09
N SER A 3 48.29 13.08 26.58
CA SER A 3 48.23 12.11 27.67
C SER A 3 46.81 11.53 27.68
N LEU A 4 46.48 10.28 27.63
CA LEU A 4 46.49 9.21 28.62
C LEU A 4 45.77 9.51 29.94
N ARG A 5 44.85 8.59 30.28
CA ARG A 5 44.50 8.08 31.63
C ARG A 5 43.34 8.80 32.32
N ASN A 6 42.37 8.16 32.93
CA ASN A 6 42.30 7.02 33.82
C ASN A 6 40.85 6.55 33.89
N CYS A 7 40.39 5.29 33.83
CA CYS A 7 40.67 4.19 34.77
C CYS A 7 40.36 4.51 36.22
N THR A 8 39.29 3.99 36.71
CA THR A 8 39.01 3.42 38.04
C THR A 8 37.56 2.94 38.07
N THR A 9 37.20 1.67 37.96
CA THR A 9 37.26 0.56 38.94
C THR A 9 36.65 0.82 40.31
N LEU A 10 35.78 -0.15 40.64
CA LEU A 10 35.50 -0.65 42.00
C LEU A 10 34.32 0.00 42.74
N ALA A 11 33.29 -0.74 43.04
CA ALA A 11 32.96 -1.59 44.17
C ALA A 11 31.49 -2.03 44.06
N LEU A 12 31.09 -3.25 43.94
CA LEU A 12 31.04 -4.37 44.86
C LEU A 12 30.47 -4.04 46.26
N ALA A 13 29.18 -4.38 46.43
CA ALA A 13 28.54 -4.78 47.70
C ALA A 13 27.09 -5.16 47.37
N LEU A 14 26.69 -6.38 47.25
CA LEU A 14 26.37 -7.38 48.26
C LEU A 14 25.33 -6.90 49.29
N ALA A 15 24.07 -7.21 49.05
CA ALA A 15 23.08 -7.39 50.13
C ALA A 15 22.04 -8.43 49.68
N LEU A 16 22.30 -9.66 50.12
CA LEU A 16 21.28 -10.69 50.29
C LEU A 16 20.37 -10.26 51.44
N ALA A 17 19.10 -10.32 51.20
CA ALA A 17 18.09 -10.54 52.26
C ALA A 17 16.87 -11.24 51.66
N SER A 18 16.90 -12.50 51.76
CA SER A 18 15.88 -13.49 52.19
C SER A 18 14.60 -12.87 52.75
N ASN A 19 13.49 -13.28 52.14
CA ASN A 19 12.24 -13.51 52.85
C ASN A 19 11.48 -14.67 52.21
N LEU A 20 11.70 -15.85 52.73
CA LEU A 20 10.77 -16.95 52.73
C LEU A 20 9.68 -16.68 53.78
N SER A 21 8.48 -16.66 53.40
CA SER A 21 7.26 -17.00 54.21
C SER A 21 6.07 -16.72 53.29
N GLY A 22 5.19 -17.58 53.00
CA GLY A 22 4.54 -18.69 53.64
C GLY A 22 3.62 -19.40 52.66
N CYS A 23 3.77 -20.68 52.65
CA CYS A 23 2.70 -21.60 52.24
C CYS A 23 1.59 -21.53 53.27
N ALA A 24 0.39 -21.34 52.86
CA ALA A 24 -0.83 -21.94 53.39
C ALA A 24 -2.05 -21.14 52.93
N ASN A 25 -2.78 -21.69 51.97
CA ASN A 25 -4.21 -21.95 52.13
C ASN A 25 -4.67 -22.81 50.96
N LEU A 26 -4.63 -24.06 51.27
CA LEU A 26 -5.38 -25.09 50.57
C LEU A 26 -6.82 -25.03 51.09
N LEU A 27 -7.78 -25.22 50.19
CA LEU A 27 -9.23 -25.35 50.39
C LEU A 27 -9.98 -24.04 50.65
N GLU A 28 -10.53 -23.50 49.54
CA GLU A 28 -11.94 -23.10 49.58
C GLU A 28 -12.49 -23.08 48.13
N LYS A 29 -13.38 -24.07 47.90
CA LYS A 29 -14.64 -23.92 47.15
C LYS A 29 -14.57 -23.71 45.65
N SER A 30 -14.76 -24.82 44.98
CA SER A 30 -15.40 -24.90 43.68
C SER A 30 -16.50 -23.85 43.52
N ARG A 31 -16.20 -22.82 42.75
CA ARG A 31 -17.22 -22.04 42.04
C ARG A 31 -16.86 -22.11 40.57
N GLU A 32 -17.65 -22.86 39.91
CA GLU A 32 -18.00 -22.89 38.52
C GLU A 32 -17.77 -21.49 37.85
N SER A 33 -16.61 -21.28 37.29
CA SER A 33 -16.40 -20.20 36.30
C SER A 33 -16.58 -20.86 34.96
N THR A 34 -17.73 -20.63 34.38
CA THR A 34 -18.09 -20.78 32.98
C THR A 34 -16.90 -20.39 32.11
N PRO A 35 -16.42 -21.27 31.20
CA PRO A 35 -15.40 -20.87 30.25
C PRO A 35 -16.02 -19.76 29.38
N ALA A 36 -15.36 -18.60 29.38
CA ALA A 36 -15.64 -17.55 28.42
C ALA A 36 -15.70 -18.19 27.04
N SER A 37 -16.87 -18.19 26.42
CA SER A 37 -17.07 -18.51 25.02
C SER A 37 -16.06 -17.72 24.20
N ALA A 38 -15.02 -18.39 23.76
CA ALA A 38 -14.28 -17.95 22.60
C ALA A 38 -15.30 -17.89 21.47
N THR A 39 -15.76 -16.70 21.16
CA THR A 39 -16.64 -16.44 20.03
C THR A 39 -15.83 -16.76 18.77
N THR A 40 -15.88 -18.01 18.37
CA THR A 40 -15.44 -18.44 17.05
C THR A 40 -16.23 -17.58 16.06
N PRO A 41 -15.61 -16.79 15.21
CA PRO A 41 -16.35 -15.97 14.25
C PRO A 41 -17.24 -16.89 13.42
N ARG A 42 -18.54 -16.58 13.46
CA ARG A 42 -19.57 -17.34 12.76
C ARG A 42 -19.15 -17.44 11.29
N PRO A 43 -19.16 -18.61 10.67
CA PRO A 43 -18.65 -18.80 9.28
C PRO A 43 -19.29 -17.83 8.28
N ALA A 44 -20.50 -17.37 8.52
CA ALA A 44 -21.16 -16.35 7.72
C ALA A 44 -20.46 -14.97 7.79
N GLN A 45 -19.89 -14.59 8.93
CA GLN A 45 -19.15 -13.32 9.07
C GLN A 45 -17.75 -13.41 8.43
N ALA A 46 -17.12 -14.59 8.51
CA ALA A 46 -15.86 -14.83 7.82
C ALA A 46 -16.03 -14.78 6.29
N LEU A 47 -17.10 -15.38 5.77
CA LEU A 47 -17.43 -15.34 4.33
C LEU A 47 -17.79 -13.94 3.85
N ALA A 48 -18.51 -13.15 4.66
CA ALA A 48 -18.81 -11.76 4.34
C ALA A 48 -17.55 -10.89 4.28
N GLY A 49 -16.62 -11.06 5.21
CA GLY A 49 -15.34 -10.35 5.19
C GLY A 49 -14.46 -10.71 3.99
N VAL A 50 -14.42 -11.99 3.61
CA VAL A 50 -13.68 -12.45 2.42
C VAL A 50 -14.31 -11.93 1.13
N SER A 51 -15.65 -11.93 1.04
CA SER A 51 -16.34 -11.40 -0.16
C SER A 51 -16.17 -9.90 -0.32
N GLN A 52 -16.20 -9.11 0.76
CA GLN A 52 -15.89 -7.68 0.72
C GLN A 52 -14.45 -7.40 0.29
N ALA A 53 -13.47 -8.10 0.85
CA ALA A 53 -12.07 -7.95 0.47
C ALA A 53 -11.81 -8.36 -1.00
N LEU A 54 -12.57 -9.32 -1.53
CA LEU A 54 -12.51 -9.72 -2.94
C LEU A 54 -13.18 -8.69 -3.87
N ILE A 55 -14.24 -8.03 -3.41
CA ILE A 55 -14.92 -6.96 -4.17
C ILE A 55 -14.02 -5.74 -4.22
N GLU A 56 -13.45 -5.31 -3.09
CA GLU A 56 -12.51 -4.18 -3.05
C GLU A 56 -11.26 -4.41 -3.92
N ARG A 57 -10.74 -5.65 -3.98
CA ARG A 57 -9.61 -5.98 -4.86
C ARG A 57 -9.95 -5.93 -6.35
N ARG A 58 -11.20 -6.15 -6.74
CA ARG A 58 -11.61 -6.12 -8.15
C ARG A 58 -11.71 -4.71 -8.72
N ASP A 59 -11.89 -3.74 -7.85
CA ASP A 59 -12.12 -2.35 -8.25
C ASP A 59 -10.84 -1.50 -8.23
N THR A 60 -9.70 -2.03 -7.75
CA THR A 60 -8.42 -1.33 -7.73
C THR A 60 -7.66 -1.59 -9.03
N ILE A 61 -7.32 -0.55 -9.75
CA ILE A 61 -6.45 -0.62 -10.93
C ILE A 61 -5.01 -0.65 -10.45
N VAL A 62 -4.25 -1.65 -10.89
CA VAL A 62 -2.84 -1.81 -10.53
C VAL A 62 -2.01 -1.89 -11.80
N ALA A 63 -0.89 -1.17 -11.83
CA ALA A 63 0.09 -1.27 -12.90
C ALA A 63 1.49 -1.39 -12.32
N THR A 64 2.30 -2.19 -13.00
CA THR A 64 3.69 -2.43 -12.63
C THR A 64 4.57 -2.02 -13.79
N GLY A 65 5.62 -1.27 -13.49
CA GLY A 65 6.60 -0.83 -14.48
C GLY A 65 8.00 -1.30 -14.11
N TYR A 66 8.85 -1.43 -15.12
CA TYR A 66 10.19 -1.99 -15.01
C TYR A 66 11.23 -1.07 -15.61
N ALA A 67 12.45 -1.06 -15.05
CA ALA A 67 13.59 -0.39 -15.67
C ALA A 67 14.92 -1.02 -15.27
N VAL A 68 15.75 -1.21 -16.26
CA VAL A 68 17.10 -1.75 -16.11
C VAL A 68 18.07 -0.68 -15.63
N ILE A 69 18.91 -1.01 -14.64
CA ILE A 69 19.86 -0.08 -14.00
C ILE A 69 20.96 0.29 -14.99
N GLY A 70 21.53 -0.68 -15.69
CA GLY A 70 22.70 -0.51 -16.55
C GLY A 70 22.48 0.39 -17.77
N VAL A 71 21.22 0.56 -18.20
CA VAL A 71 20.90 1.46 -19.33
C VAL A 71 20.72 2.92 -18.90
N GLN A 72 20.74 3.18 -17.60
CA GLN A 72 20.60 4.56 -17.09
C GLN A 72 21.91 5.34 -17.29
N ASN A 73 21.81 6.48 -17.98
CA ASN A 73 22.98 7.29 -18.35
C ASN A 73 23.49 8.10 -17.14
N HIS A 74 24.30 7.44 -16.29
CA HIS A 74 25.01 8.14 -15.21
C HIS A 74 26.31 7.41 -14.85
N LYS A 75 27.34 8.15 -14.39
CA LYS A 75 28.65 7.61 -14.02
C LYS A 75 28.67 6.90 -12.66
N SER A 76 27.76 7.25 -11.78
CA SER A 76 27.68 6.73 -10.40
C SER A 76 26.62 5.64 -10.29
N ALA A 77 26.98 4.45 -9.83
CA ALA A 77 26.06 3.32 -9.64
C ALA A 77 24.84 3.66 -8.72
N PRO A 78 25.00 4.38 -7.60
CA PRO A 78 23.83 4.80 -6.81
C PRO A 78 22.85 5.68 -7.60
N GLN A 79 23.38 6.58 -8.43
CA GLN A 79 22.53 7.44 -9.26
C GLN A 79 21.82 6.67 -10.38
N GLN A 80 22.49 5.68 -10.99
CA GLN A 80 21.86 4.79 -11.97
C GLN A 80 20.66 4.04 -11.34
N ARG A 81 20.78 3.56 -10.10
CA ARG A 81 19.68 2.92 -9.38
C ARG A 81 18.51 3.88 -9.15
N LEU A 82 18.77 5.12 -8.71
CA LEU A 82 17.72 6.12 -8.54
C LEU A 82 17.02 6.48 -9.86
N LEU A 83 17.77 6.56 -10.95
CA LEU A 83 17.20 6.80 -12.28
C LEU A 83 16.37 5.60 -12.74
N ALA A 84 16.80 4.36 -12.49
CA ALA A 84 16.02 3.16 -12.79
C ALA A 84 14.69 3.13 -12.02
N ILE A 85 14.69 3.47 -10.73
CA ILE A 85 13.45 3.57 -9.94
C ILE A 85 12.50 4.62 -10.54
N ARG A 86 13.01 5.79 -10.94
CA ARG A 86 12.20 6.83 -11.58
C ARG A 86 11.66 6.37 -12.94
N ALA A 87 12.48 5.71 -13.74
CA ALA A 87 12.08 5.19 -15.04
C ALA A 87 11.01 4.09 -14.89
N ALA A 88 11.18 3.14 -13.95
CA ALA A 88 10.18 2.14 -13.63
C ALA A 88 8.86 2.77 -13.16
N LYS A 89 8.92 3.84 -12.37
CA LYS A 89 7.72 4.56 -11.95
C LYS A 89 6.99 5.22 -13.14
N ILE A 90 7.71 5.80 -14.08
CA ILE A 90 7.12 6.37 -15.30
C ILE A 90 6.48 5.28 -16.15
N ASP A 91 7.11 4.11 -16.26
CA ASP A 91 6.57 2.97 -16.97
C ASP A 91 5.28 2.45 -16.32
N ALA A 92 5.24 2.37 -14.98
CA ALA A 92 4.01 2.02 -14.25
C ALA A 92 2.88 3.06 -14.48
N TYR A 93 3.18 4.36 -14.52
CA TYR A 93 2.18 5.38 -14.86
C TYR A 93 1.63 5.21 -16.28
N ARG A 94 2.48 4.82 -17.24
CA ARG A 94 2.03 4.51 -18.60
C ARG A 94 1.04 3.35 -18.60
N GLY A 95 1.38 2.25 -17.91
CA GLY A 95 0.49 1.10 -17.77
C GLY A 95 -0.84 1.43 -17.09
N LEU A 96 -0.85 2.32 -16.07
CA LEU A 96 -2.09 2.82 -15.48
C LEU A 96 -2.91 3.65 -16.48
N ALA A 97 -2.25 4.54 -17.22
CA ALA A 97 -2.92 5.37 -18.22
C ALA A 97 -3.59 4.50 -19.29
N GLU A 98 -2.89 3.50 -19.82
CA GLU A 98 -3.44 2.57 -20.81
C GLU A 98 -4.69 1.85 -20.30
N GLN A 99 -4.66 1.36 -19.04
CA GLN A 99 -5.81 0.71 -18.42
C GLN A 99 -7.00 1.69 -18.25
N ILE A 100 -6.74 2.93 -17.81
CA ILE A 100 -7.78 3.94 -17.61
C ILE A 100 -8.40 4.38 -18.95
N TYR A 101 -7.57 4.65 -19.97
CA TYR A 101 -8.05 5.04 -21.29
C TYR A 101 -8.88 3.95 -21.97
N GLY A 102 -8.60 2.68 -21.67
CA GLY A 102 -9.39 1.53 -22.14
C GLY A 102 -10.71 1.31 -21.42
N LEU A 103 -10.99 2.02 -20.32
CA LEU A 103 -12.24 1.85 -19.58
C LEU A 103 -13.45 2.38 -20.38
N HIS A 104 -14.57 1.65 -20.31
CA HIS A 104 -15.84 2.08 -20.85
C HIS A 104 -16.59 2.94 -19.82
N LEU A 105 -17.06 4.11 -20.27
CA LEU A 105 -17.91 5.01 -19.49
C LEU A 105 -19.39 4.63 -19.63
N ASP A 106 -19.79 4.21 -20.84
CA ASP A 106 -21.07 3.60 -21.16
C ASP A 106 -20.89 2.51 -22.25
N ALA A 107 -22.00 2.03 -22.83
CA ALA A 107 -21.97 0.97 -23.84
C ALA A 107 -21.19 1.33 -25.13
N ASN A 108 -21.05 2.62 -25.42
CA ASN A 108 -20.54 3.10 -26.71
C ASN A 108 -19.38 4.09 -26.57
N THR A 109 -19.02 4.50 -25.36
CA THR A 109 -18.02 5.56 -25.12
C THR A 109 -16.94 5.09 -24.17
N THR A 110 -15.68 5.23 -24.58
CA THR A 110 -14.50 4.97 -23.75
C THR A 110 -13.95 6.26 -23.12
N VAL A 111 -13.10 6.12 -22.12
CA VAL A 111 -12.36 7.25 -21.54
C VAL A 111 -11.51 7.94 -22.62
N ALA A 112 -10.85 7.16 -23.50
CA ALA A 112 -10.04 7.70 -24.58
C ALA A 112 -10.84 8.61 -25.51
N GLU A 113 -12.02 8.18 -25.96
CA GLU A 113 -12.90 8.99 -26.82
C GLU A 113 -13.37 10.26 -26.13
N MET A 114 -13.76 10.16 -24.85
CA MET A 114 -14.21 11.32 -24.10
C MET A 114 -13.08 12.36 -23.87
N THR A 115 -11.82 11.93 -23.70
CA THR A 115 -10.67 12.83 -23.57
C THR A 115 -10.34 13.59 -24.86
N ILE A 116 -10.71 13.04 -26.02
CA ILE A 116 -10.62 13.75 -27.30
C ILE A 116 -11.70 14.82 -27.41
N MET A 117 -12.89 14.54 -26.87
CA MET A 117 -14.06 15.43 -26.98
C MET A 117 -14.07 16.56 -25.93
N SER A 118 -13.34 16.42 -24.83
CA SER A 118 -13.39 17.36 -23.71
C SER A 118 -12.04 17.51 -23.00
N ASP A 119 -11.46 18.72 -23.08
CA ASP A 119 -10.21 19.04 -22.40
C ASP A 119 -10.35 19.03 -20.87
N SER A 120 -11.51 19.42 -20.35
CA SER A 120 -11.76 19.36 -18.89
C SER A 120 -11.80 17.92 -18.40
N PHE A 121 -12.36 16.99 -19.19
CA PHE A 121 -12.34 15.57 -18.88
C PHE A 121 -10.93 15.00 -18.96
N ARG A 122 -10.15 15.37 -19.98
CA ARG A 122 -8.74 15.00 -20.13
C ARG A 122 -7.93 15.40 -18.90
N THR A 123 -8.01 16.67 -18.48
CA THR A 123 -7.31 17.19 -17.32
C THR A 123 -7.66 16.41 -16.05
N ARG A 124 -8.93 16.01 -15.91
CA ARG A 124 -9.35 15.19 -14.76
C ARG A 124 -8.75 13.79 -14.79
N VAL A 125 -8.72 13.14 -15.96
CA VAL A 125 -8.10 11.82 -16.15
C VAL A 125 -6.61 11.86 -15.83
N GLU A 126 -5.89 12.86 -16.33
CA GLU A 126 -4.47 13.07 -16.02
C GLU A 126 -4.24 13.26 -14.52
N GLY A 127 -5.06 14.07 -13.85
CA GLY A 127 -5.02 14.26 -12.40
C GLY A 127 -5.23 12.95 -11.63
N VAL A 128 -6.15 12.10 -12.08
CA VAL A 128 -6.41 10.78 -11.50
C VAL A 128 -5.19 9.85 -11.66
N VAL A 129 -4.60 9.79 -12.86
CA VAL A 129 -3.40 8.97 -13.12
C VAL A 129 -2.24 9.39 -12.23
N TYR A 130 -1.94 10.69 -12.16
CA TYR A 130 -0.84 11.21 -11.33
C TYR A 130 -1.11 11.08 -9.82
N GLY A 131 -2.37 10.95 -9.42
CA GLY A 131 -2.79 10.71 -8.05
C GLY A 131 -2.65 9.26 -7.59
N ALA A 132 -2.18 8.34 -8.44
CA ALA A 132 -2.02 6.95 -8.09
C ALA A 132 -1.02 6.74 -6.94
N ASN A 133 -1.34 5.79 -6.04
CA ASN A 133 -0.54 5.47 -4.88
C ASN A 133 0.63 4.55 -5.26
N LEU A 134 1.81 4.85 -4.71
CA LEU A 134 2.97 3.97 -4.80
C LEU A 134 2.80 2.81 -3.81
N THR A 135 2.65 1.59 -4.34
CA THR A 135 2.45 0.38 -3.53
C THR A 135 3.77 -0.30 -3.18
N SER A 136 4.67 -0.44 -4.15
CA SER A 136 5.96 -1.09 -3.90
C SER A 136 7.06 -0.58 -4.84
N ILE A 137 8.30 -0.69 -4.36
CA ILE A 137 9.53 -0.55 -5.14
C ILE A 137 10.40 -1.75 -4.77
N SER A 138 10.70 -2.61 -5.71
CA SER A 138 11.45 -3.84 -5.49
C SER A 138 12.54 -4.03 -6.53
N PRO A 139 13.75 -4.41 -6.13
CA PRO A 139 14.73 -4.88 -7.08
C PRO A 139 14.34 -6.29 -7.58
N ILE A 140 14.33 -6.47 -8.89
CA ILE A 140 14.24 -7.79 -9.53
C ILE A 140 15.65 -8.14 -9.99
N ASN A 141 16.20 -9.20 -9.41
CA ASN A 141 17.60 -9.54 -9.63
C ASN A 141 18.53 -8.36 -9.23
N ASN A 142 19.71 -8.31 -9.80
CA ASN A 142 20.72 -7.28 -9.51
C ASN A 142 20.71 -6.10 -10.48
N ASP A 143 19.89 -6.13 -11.51
CA ASP A 143 19.98 -5.24 -12.68
C ASP A 143 18.69 -4.46 -12.99
N THR A 144 17.56 -4.82 -12.41
CA THR A 144 16.25 -4.24 -12.74
C THR A 144 15.49 -3.82 -11.49
N TYR A 145 14.80 -2.69 -11.56
CA TYR A 145 13.80 -2.28 -10.57
C TYR A 145 12.38 -2.46 -11.11
N GLU A 146 11.52 -2.92 -10.21
CA GLU A 146 10.07 -2.97 -10.37
C GLU A 146 9.42 -1.91 -9.48
N VAL A 147 8.44 -1.20 -10.02
CA VAL A 147 7.61 -0.26 -9.29
C VAL A 147 6.16 -0.58 -9.55
N THR A 148 5.37 -0.75 -8.50
CA THR A 148 3.94 -0.98 -8.58
C THR A 148 3.18 0.24 -8.09
N LEU A 149 2.24 0.71 -8.91
CA LEU A 149 1.29 1.76 -8.59
C LEU A 149 -0.11 1.16 -8.48
N SER A 150 -0.93 1.73 -7.61
CA SER A 150 -2.35 1.38 -7.49
C SER A 150 -3.22 2.63 -7.50
N LEU A 151 -4.39 2.50 -8.11
CA LEU A 151 -5.42 3.53 -8.17
C LEU A 151 -6.69 3.00 -7.53
N ASP A 152 -7.27 3.79 -6.63
CA ASP A 152 -8.52 3.46 -5.93
C ASP A 152 -9.69 3.44 -6.92
N SER A 153 -10.60 2.50 -6.73
CA SER A 153 -11.88 2.39 -7.45
C SER A 153 -12.72 3.68 -7.39
N ASN A 154 -12.64 4.43 -6.29
CA ASN A 154 -13.35 5.69 -6.16
C ASN A 154 -12.94 6.70 -7.23
N ALA A 155 -11.65 6.75 -7.59
CA ALA A 155 -11.17 7.63 -8.64
C ALA A 155 -11.76 7.29 -10.02
N VAL A 156 -11.96 6.00 -10.30
CA VAL A 156 -12.63 5.53 -11.53
C VAL A 156 -14.11 5.89 -11.52
N ASN A 157 -14.78 5.71 -10.39
CA ASN A 157 -16.19 6.08 -10.23
C ASN A 157 -16.39 7.60 -10.40
N ASP A 158 -15.48 8.42 -9.89
CA ASP A 158 -15.51 9.86 -10.09
C ASP A 158 -15.44 10.26 -11.56
N LEU A 159 -14.65 9.55 -12.39
CA LEU A 159 -14.61 9.78 -13.84
C LEU A 159 -15.95 9.45 -14.50
N ARG A 160 -16.62 8.36 -14.08
CA ARG A 160 -17.96 8.00 -14.57
C ARG A 160 -19.01 9.02 -14.19
N LEU A 161 -19.00 9.49 -12.94
CA LEU A 161 -19.92 10.53 -12.47
C LEU A 161 -19.72 11.85 -13.21
N LEU A 162 -18.48 12.24 -13.47
CA LEU A 162 -18.16 13.42 -14.27
C LEU A 162 -18.73 13.29 -15.67
N TYR A 163 -18.52 12.14 -16.34
CA TYR A 163 -19.08 11.87 -17.67
C TYR A 163 -20.61 11.99 -17.68
N LEU A 164 -21.30 11.36 -16.73
CA LEU A 164 -22.77 11.42 -16.63
C LEU A 164 -23.27 12.85 -16.42
N SER A 165 -22.56 13.67 -15.63
CA SER A 165 -22.90 15.07 -15.41
C SER A 165 -22.78 15.89 -16.71
N MET A 166 -21.75 15.64 -17.51
CA MET A 166 -21.53 16.30 -18.80
C MET A 166 -22.52 15.85 -19.85
N ALA A 167 -22.84 14.56 -19.91
CA ALA A 167 -23.83 14.00 -20.84
C ALA A 167 -25.26 14.49 -20.52
N GLY A 168 -25.59 14.63 -19.22
CA GLY A 168 -26.89 15.18 -18.79
C GLY A 168 -27.07 16.65 -19.15
N ASN A 169 -26.01 17.45 -19.10
CA ASN A 169 -26.06 18.88 -19.43
C ASN A 169 -26.17 19.14 -20.95
N LYS A 170 -25.72 18.21 -21.79
CA LYS A 170 -25.80 18.31 -23.26
C LYS A 170 -27.22 18.03 -23.79
N ARG A 171 -28.12 17.50 -22.97
CA ARG A 171 -29.52 17.18 -23.32
C ARG A 171 -30.53 18.27 -22.94
N ARG A 172 -30.09 19.35 -22.29
CA ARG A 172 -30.88 20.55 -21.99
C ARG A 172 -30.53 21.66 -22.96
#